data_2799b9622fcd0983a05ae9debdcc50ce
#
_entry.id   2799b9622fcd0983a05ae9debdcc50ce
#
_cell.length_a   1.000
_cell.length_b   1.000
_cell.length_c   1.000
_cell.angle_alpha   90.00
_cell.angle_beta   90.00
_cell.angle_gamma   90.00
#
_symmetry.space_group_name_H-M   'P 1'
#
loop_
_entity.id
_entity.type
_entity.pdbx_description
1 polymer ?
#
loop_
_entity_poly.entity_id
_entity_poly.type
_entity_poly.pdbx_seq_one_letter_code
_entity_poly.pdbx_strand_id
1 'polypeptide(L)'
;AAECEPYITVDYRECIDNSWDICSGIKTVKELLNIPNVVIAVEDNKPDAFEILHQIVDKEAGADSSIKIMQLKSVYPQGAEKMMVQSATGRQVPPGKLPADVGCIVMIVTSIAFIARYLKTGKPLVSRSMTVDGMAIAEPKNVRVPIGTSFADVVEFCGGFKEDPVKIIAGGPMMGMAITDINYPISKSNNALLAFSAKDAKIFRETDCIRCGRCAAACPMSLV
;
A
#
# COMPACT_ATOMS: atom_id res chain seq x y z
N ALA A 1 3.88 3.99 4.58
CA ALA A 1 2.69 4.86 4.64
C ALA A 1 2.42 5.65 3.35
N ALA A 2 3.34 5.60 2.40
CA ALA A 2 3.13 6.17 1.06
C ALA A 2 2.46 5.11 0.17
N GLU A 3 1.14 5.21 0.00
CA GLU A 3 0.34 4.35 -0.88
C GLU A 3 -0.20 5.17 -2.04
N CYS A 4 0.39 4.99 -3.22
CA CYS A 4 0.04 5.76 -4.42
C CYS A 4 -1.09 5.12 -5.26
N GLU A 5 -1.56 3.93 -4.88
CA GLU A 5 -2.69 3.28 -5.53
C GLU A 5 -4.01 3.94 -5.12
N PRO A 6 -4.80 4.46 -6.06
CA PRO A 6 -6.14 4.95 -5.76
C PRO A 6 -7.02 3.87 -5.10
N TYR A 7 -8.02 4.28 -4.34
CA TYR A 7 -8.95 3.45 -3.58
C TYR A 7 -8.36 2.72 -2.36
N ILE A 8 -7.05 2.41 -2.32
CA ILE A 8 -6.47 1.65 -1.21
C ILE A 8 -6.30 2.56 0.01
N THR A 9 -6.96 2.21 1.13
CA THR A 9 -6.96 2.97 2.37
C THR A 9 -6.46 2.17 3.58
N VAL A 10 -6.18 0.88 3.40
CA VAL A 10 -5.80 -0.01 4.51
C VAL A 10 -4.52 0.42 5.22
N ASP A 11 -3.49 0.86 4.49
CA ASP A 11 -2.22 1.29 5.09
C ASP A 11 -2.38 2.63 5.84
N TYR A 12 -3.21 3.53 5.32
CA TYR A 12 -3.59 4.74 6.03
C TYR A 12 -4.30 4.43 7.36
N ARG A 13 -5.27 3.50 7.34
CA ARG A 13 -5.96 3.07 8.57
C ARG A 13 -5.01 2.38 9.55
N GLU A 14 -4.05 1.60 9.06
CA GLU A 14 -3.04 1.00 9.93
C GLU A 14 -2.21 2.08 10.64
N CYS A 15 -1.86 3.19 9.95
CA CYS A 15 -1.16 4.31 10.57
C CYS A 15 -1.97 4.99 11.67
N ILE A 16 -3.29 5.13 11.48
CA ILE A 16 -4.18 5.75 12.48
C ILE A 16 -4.44 4.81 13.65
N ASP A 17 -4.89 3.58 13.36
CA ASP A 17 -5.42 2.68 14.37
C ASP A 17 -4.34 1.91 15.13
N ASN A 18 -3.17 1.67 14.50
CA ASN A 18 -2.12 0.81 15.02
C ASN A 18 -0.72 1.47 15.01
N SER A 19 -0.69 2.78 15.14
CA SER A 19 0.55 3.59 15.10
C SER A 19 1.59 3.15 16.16
N TRP A 20 1.15 2.68 17.33
CA TRP A 20 2.03 2.12 18.36
C TRP A 20 2.71 0.81 17.93
N ASP A 21 1.99 -0.08 17.25
CA ASP A 21 2.59 -1.30 16.71
C ASP A 21 3.58 -0.98 15.60
N ILE A 22 3.30 0.03 14.77
CA ILE A 22 4.24 0.52 13.76
C ILE A 22 5.53 1.01 14.43
N CYS A 23 5.44 1.88 15.42
CA CYS A 23 6.62 2.41 16.11
C CYS A 23 7.43 1.30 16.80
N SER A 24 6.75 0.39 17.51
CA SER A 24 7.37 -0.77 18.16
C SER A 24 8.07 -1.69 17.14
N GLY A 25 7.41 -1.95 16.00
CA GLY A 25 7.99 -2.76 14.93
C GLY A 25 9.22 -2.11 14.29
N ILE A 26 9.19 -0.79 14.09
CA ILE A 26 10.36 -0.03 13.60
C ILE A 26 11.55 -0.18 14.55
N LYS A 27 11.35 0.04 15.85
CA LYS A 27 12.41 -0.12 16.85
C LYS A 27 13.02 -1.53 16.80
N THR A 28 12.16 -2.54 16.78
CA THR A 28 12.59 -3.94 16.69
C THR A 28 13.41 -4.24 15.44
N VAL A 29 12.92 -3.83 14.28
CA VAL A 29 13.61 -4.09 13.00
C VAL A 29 14.92 -3.32 12.95
N LYS A 30 14.93 -2.07 13.44
CA LYS A 30 16.14 -1.23 13.54
C LYS A 30 17.22 -1.91 14.38
N GLU A 31 16.86 -2.42 15.56
CA GLU A 31 17.77 -3.12 16.46
C GLU A 31 18.24 -4.45 15.88
N LEU A 32 17.31 -5.28 15.41
CA LEU A 32 17.60 -6.62 14.90
C LEU A 32 18.54 -6.61 13.69
N LEU A 33 18.37 -5.64 12.80
CA LEU A 33 19.15 -5.51 11.58
C LEU A 33 20.27 -4.46 11.69
N ASN A 34 20.46 -3.87 12.88
CA ASN A 34 21.45 -2.84 13.14
C ASN A 34 21.38 -1.67 12.13
N ILE A 35 20.17 -1.18 11.89
CA ILE A 35 19.88 -0.11 10.91
C ILE A 35 20.20 1.25 11.54
N PRO A 36 21.11 2.06 10.94
CA PRO A 36 21.49 3.34 11.53
C PRO A 36 20.41 4.42 11.40
N ASN A 37 19.63 4.42 10.33
CA ASN A 37 18.63 5.46 10.05
C ASN A 37 17.32 4.86 9.51
N VAL A 38 16.19 5.38 9.96
CA VAL A 38 14.86 5.01 9.51
C VAL A 38 14.12 6.25 9.03
N VAL A 39 13.43 6.14 7.90
CA VAL A 39 12.53 7.18 7.39
C VAL A 39 11.13 6.60 7.23
N ILE A 40 10.17 7.21 7.90
CA ILE A 40 8.75 6.92 7.73
C ILE A 40 8.20 7.91 6.69
N ALA A 41 7.93 7.43 5.49
CA ALA A 41 7.41 8.25 4.40
C ALA A 41 5.87 8.27 4.42
N VAL A 42 5.27 9.44 4.45
CA VAL A 42 3.82 9.66 4.46
C VAL A 42 3.46 10.66 3.37
N GLU A 43 2.40 10.41 2.61
CA GLU A 43 1.94 11.34 1.58
C GLU A 43 1.25 12.57 2.18
N ASP A 44 1.35 13.70 1.48
CA ASP A 44 0.81 15.00 1.90
C ASP A 44 -0.74 15.06 1.93
N ASN A 45 -1.41 14.11 1.29
CA ASN A 45 -2.86 13.92 1.36
C ASN A 45 -3.34 13.17 2.64
N LYS A 46 -2.41 12.83 3.56
CA LYS A 46 -2.70 12.09 4.81
C LYS A 46 -2.11 12.83 6.03
N PRO A 47 -2.52 14.09 6.27
CA PRO A 47 -1.90 14.95 7.30
C PRO A 47 -2.09 14.39 8.72
N ASP A 48 -3.22 13.79 9.02
CA ASP A 48 -3.52 13.16 10.30
C ASP A 48 -2.63 11.94 10.59
N ALA A 49 -2.38 11.08 9.59
CA ALA A 49 -1.43 9.99 9.74
C ALA A 49 0.00 10.50 9.98
N PHE A 50 0.39 11.57 9.28
CA PHE A 50 1.68 12.23 9.50
C PHE A 50 1.81 12.73 10.93
N GLU A 51 0.80 13.45 11.44
CA GLU A 51 0.81 14.02 12.79
C GLU A 51 0.82 12.95 13.88
N ILE A 52 -0.04 11.93 13.78
CA ILE A 52 -0.10 10.83 14.75
C ILE A 52 1.24 10.09 14.81
N LEU A 53 1.82 9.74 13.66
CA LEU A 53 3.13 9.06 13.64
C LEU A 53 4.23 9.97 14.19
N HIS A 54 4.20 11.27 13.92
CA HIS A 54 5.17 12.23 14.45
C HIS A 54 5.10 12.29 15.98
N GLN A 55 3.91 12.44 16.54
CA GLN A 55 3.72 12.49 18.00
C GLN A 55 4.19 11.20 18.68
N ILE A 56 3.97 10.03 18.07
CA ILE A 56 4.37 8.75 18.64
C ILE A 56 5.90 8.58 18.52
N VAL A 57 6.48 8.94 17.40
CA VAL A 57 7.94 8.89 17.22
C VAL A 57 8.62 9.83 18.23
N ASP A 58 8.17 11.06 18.38
CA ASP A 58 8.74 12.01 19.35
C ASP A 58 8.63 11.48 20.80
N LYS A 59 7.48 10.91 21.15
CA LYS A 59 7.23 10.37 22.49
C LYS A 59 8.06 9.13 22.79
N GLU A 60 8.19 8.22 21.81
CA GLU A 60 8.80 6.90 21.98
C GLU A 60 10.29 6.88 21.64
N ALA A 61 10.70 7.59 20.60
CA ALA A 61 12.10 7.68 20.21
C ALA A 61 12.88 8.67 21.08
N GLY A 62 12.17 9.63 21.72
CA GLY A 62 12.81 10.65 22.53
C GLY A 62 13.85 11.43 21.72
N ALA A 63 15.09 11.39 22.16
CA ALA A 63 16.21 12.05 21.46
C ALA A 63 16.83 11.21 20.32
N ASP A 64 16.25 10.08 19.93
CA ASP A 64 16.77 9.26 18.81
C ASP A 64 16.50 9.95 17.47
N SER A 65 17.40 10.83 17.06
CA SER A 65 17.34 11.55 15.78
C SER A 65 17.48 10.64 14.55
N SER A 66 17.66 9.34 14.74
CA SER A 66 17.82 8.36 13.66
C SER A 66 16.51 7.90 13.04
N ILE A 67 15.36 8.17 13.69
CA ILE A 67 14.02 7.90 13.13
C ILE A 67 13.41 9.23 12.71
N LYS A 68 13.13 9.39 11.43
CA LYS A 68 12.58 10.62 10.84
C LYS A 68 11.26 10.34 10.14
N ILE A 69 10.36 11.31 10.15
CA ILE A 69 9.17 11.29 9.32
C ILE A 69 9.36 12.26 8.17
N MET A 70 9.05 11.81 6.97
CA MET A 70 9.15 12.59 5.74
C MET A 70 7.80 12.67 5.07
N GLN A 71 7.38 13.88 4.73
CA GLN A 71 6.20 14.09 3.89
C GLN A 71 6.59 13.98 2.42
N LEU A 72 5.82 13.19 1.65
CA LEU A 72 5.98 13.02 0.22
C LEU A 72 4.79 13.60 -0.53
N LYS A 73 4.99 14.02 -1.77
CA LYS A 73 3.88 14.46 -2.63
C LYS A 73 3.05 13.26 -3.07
N SER A 74 1.72 13.43 -3.06
CA SER A 74 0.75 12.46 -3.56
C SER A 74 0.73 12.46 -5.09
N VAL A 75 1.72 11.81 -5.69
CA VAL A 75 1.84 11.63 -7.14
C VAL A 75 2.20 10.18 -7.46
N TYR A 76 1.61 9.63 -8.52
CA TYR A 76 2.00 8.31 -8.99
C TYR A 76 3.32 8.40 -9.80
N PRO A 77 4.33 7.54 -9.59
CA PRO A 77 4.38 6.35 -8.72
C PRO A 77 5.19 6.55 -7.41
N GLN A 78 4.93 7.59 -6.64
CA GLN A 78 5.70 7.94 -5.42
C GLN A 78 5.78 6.81 -4.38
N GLY A 79 4.76 5.92 -4.31
CA GLY A 79 4.76 4.75 -3.43
C GLY A 79 5.65 3.58 -3.91
N ALA A 80 6.22 3.65 -5.12
CA ALA A 80 7.11 2.61 -5.60
C ALA A 80 8.44 2.61 -4.82
N GLU A 81 8.95 1.42 -4.48
CA GLU A 81 10.15 1.24 -3.64
C GLU A 81 11.34 2.10 -4.09
N LYS A 82 11.65 2.09 -5.39
CA LYS A 82 12.80 2.82 -5.94
C LYS A 82 12.61 4.34 -5.84
N MET A 83 11.39 4.82 -6.01
CA MET A 83 11.06 6.24 -5.87
C MET A 83 11.17 6.67 -4.41
N MET A 84 10.70 5.84 -3.47
CA MET A 84 10.84 6.10 -2.04
C MET A 84 12.30 6.12 -1.60
N VAL A 85 13.14 5.18 -2.09
CA VAL A 85 14.58 5.16 -1.80
C VAL A 85 15.24 6.45 -2.27
N GLN A 86 14.97 6.88 -3.50
CA GLN A 86 15.53 8.12 -4.04
C GLN A 86 15.07 9.34 -3.25
N SER A 87 13.77 9.46 -2.95
CA SER A 87 13.22 10.60 -2.21
C SER A 87 13.76 10.69 -0.78
N ALA A 88 13.92 9.55 -0.11
CA ALA A 88 14.35 9.50 1.28
C ALA A 88 15.88 9.61 1.47
N THR A 89 16.66 9.14 0.50
CA THR A 89 18.12 8.97 0.67
C THR A 89 18.97 9.62 -0.41
N GLY A 90 18.37 10.05 -1.52
CA GLY A 90 19.08 10.52 -2.72
C GLY A 90 19.73 9.39 -3.54
N ARG A 91 19.67 8.13 -3.07
CA ARG A 91 20.28 6.99 -3.78
C ARG A 91 19.39 6.53 -4.92
N GLN A 92 20.01 6.18 -6.04
CA GLN A 92 19.30 5.63 -7.20
C GLN A 92 19.50 4.11 -7.26
N VAL A 93 18.37 3.37 -7.28
CA VAL A 93 18.40 1.92 -7.47
C VAL A 93 18.44 1.62 -8.97
N PRO A 94 19.53 1.01 -9.50
CA PRO A 94 19.67 0.76 -10.91
C PRO A 94 18.58 -0.18 -11.47
N PRO A 95 18.35 -0.18 -12.80
CA PRO A 95 17.49 -1.17 -13.43
C PRO A 95 17.92 -2.61 -13.10
N GLY A 96 16.95 -3.48 -12.80
CA GLY A 96 17.20 -4.87 -12.43
C GLY A 96 17.76 -5.09 -11.00
N LYS A 97 18.05 -4.01 -10.25
CA LYS A 97 18.54 -4.06 -8.87
C LYS A 97 17.43 -3.82 -7.85
N LEU A 98 17.68 -4.21 -6.60
CA LEU A 98 16.79 -4.06 -5.45
C LEU A 98 17.26 -2.92 -4.53
N PRO A 99 16.42 -2.40 -3.64
CA PRO A 99 16.83 -1.43 -2.61
C PRO A 99 18.03 -1.89 -1.79
N ALA A 100 18.14 -3.18 -1.50
CA ALA A 100 19.28 -3.76 -0.76
C ALA A 100 20.63 -3.54 -1.45
N ASP A 101 20.68 -3.51 -2.78
CA ASP A 101 21.92 -3.27 -3.54
C ASP A 101 22.48 -1.85 -3.32
N VAL A 102 21.63 -0.93 -2.83
CA VAL A 102 22.06 0.44 -2.46
C VAL A 102 22.01 0.67 -0.95
N GLY A 103 21.97 -0.42 -0.15
CA GLY A 103 21.98 -0.37 1.30
C GLY A 103 20.68 0.16 1.92
N CYS A 104 19.53 -0.10 1.29
CA CYS A 104 18.22 0.30 1.78
C CYS A 104 17.29 -0.92 1.91
N ILE A 105 16.37 -0.85 2.90
CA ILE A 105 15.28 -1.79 3.05
C ILE A 105 13.99 -0.98 3.02
N VAL A 106 13.03 -1.37 2.19
CA VAL A 106 11.71 -0.75 2.12
C VAL A 106 10.67 -1.74 2.64
N MET A 107 9.83 -1.28 3.56
CA MET A 107 8.78 -2.10 4.16
C MET A 107 7.46 -1.32 4.24
N ILE A 108 6.38 -2.02 3.99
CA ILE A 108 5.01 -1.52 4.18
C ILE A 108 4.69 -1.44 5.68
N VAL A 109 3.94 -0.42 6.10
CA VAL A 109 3.57 -0.20 7.51
C VAL A 109 2.80 -1.38 8.11
N THR A 110 1.94 -2.03 7.36
CA THR A 110 1.22 -3.24 7.80
C THR A 110 2.16 -4.39 8.15
N SER A 111 3.27 -4.55 7.41
CA SER A 111 4.29 -5.57 7.71
C SER A 111 5.08 -5.23 8.97
N ILE A 112 5.42 -3.97 9.15
CA ILE A 112 6.11 -3.48 10.35
C ILE A 112 5.24 -3.68 11.60
N ALA A 113 3.98 -3.28 11.55
CA ALA A 113 3.04 -3.48 12.65
C ALA A 113 2.81 -4.97 12.95
N PHE A 114 2.79 -5.82 11.91
CA PHE A 114 2.69 -7.26 12.09
C PHE A 114 3.89 -7.84 12.85
N ILE A 115 5.11 -7.41 12.57
CA ILE A 115 6.31 -7.85 13.30
C ILE A 115 6.15 -7.57 14.80
N ALA A 116 5.73 -6.37 15.18
CA ALA A 116 5.48 -6.04 16.57
C ALA A 116 4.41 -6.95 17.21
N ARG A 117 3.29 -7.17 16.52
CA ARG A 117 2.23 -8.06 17.00
C ARG A 117 2.68 -9.51 17.11
N TYR A 118 3.47 -9.99 16.16
CA TYR A 118 4.01 -11.34 16.18
C TYR A 118 4.90 -11.56 17.41
N LEU A 119 5.81 -10.64 17.70
CA LEU A 119 6.70 -10.76 18.85
C LEU A 119 5.97 -10.70 20.19
N LYS A 120 4.87 -9.94 20.26
CA LYS A 120 4.02 -9.89 21.46
C LYS A 120 3.19 -11.16 21.68
N THR A 121 2.74 -11.79 20.59
CA THR A 121 1.69 -12.81 20.67
C THR A 121 2.11 -14.21 20.22
N GLY A 122 3.21 -14.32 19.47
CA GLY A 122 3.61 -15.56 18.80
C GLY A 122 2.67 -16.02 17.67
N LYS A 123 1.62 -15.24 17.34
CA LYS A 123 0.65 -15.63 16.32
C LYS A 123 1.16 -15.31 14.92
N PRO A 124 1.24 -16.30 14.03
CA PRO A 124 1.65 -16.07 12.64
C PRO A 124 0.64 -15.21 11.88
N LEU A 125 1.01 -14.77 10.67
CA LEU A 125 0.12 -14.00 9.79
C LEU A 125 -0.96 -14.92 9.21
N VAL A 126 -2.06 -15.06 9.94
CA VAL A 126 -3.24 -15.87 9.57
C VAL A 126 -4.44 -15.04 9.14
N SER A 127 -4.35 -13.72 9.29
CA SER A 127 -5.37 -12.79 8.82
C SER A 127 -4.72 -11.53 8.26
N ARG A 128 -5.38 -10.87 7.32
CA ARG A 128 -4.91 -9.64 6.70
C ARG A 128 -5.99 -8.58 6.69
N SER A 129 -5.61 -7.34 6.92
CA SER A 129 -6.46 -6.19 6.64
C SER A 129 -6.37 -5.84 5.16
N MET A 130 -7.50 -5.51 4.55
CA MET A 130 -7.58 -5.14 3.14
C MET A 130 -8.70 -4.13 2.91
N THR A 131 -8.57 -3.34 1.86
CA THR A 131 -9.62 -2.44 1.38
C THR A 131 -10.55 -3.20 0.43
N VAL A 132 -11.85 -3.06 0.64
CA VAL A 132 -12.89 -3.51 -0.31
C VAL A 132 -13.62 -2.27 -0.78
N ASP A 133 -13.50 -1.95 -2.08
CA ASP A 133 -14.01 -0.69 -2.62
C ASP A 133 -14.37 -0.83 -4.11
N GLY A 134 -14.82 0.26 -4.71
CA GLY A 134 -15.27 0.34 -6.09
C GLY A 134 -16.77 0.54 -6.20
N MET A 135 -17.19 1.14 -7.30
CA MET A 135 -18.58 1.56 -7.46
C MET A 135 -19.60 0.41 -7.51
N ALA A 136 -19.17 -0.82 -7.76
CA ALA A 136 -20.02 -1.99 -7.72
C ALA A 136 -20.21 -2.60 -6.33
N ILE A 137 -19.40 -2.24 -5.33
CA ILE A 137 -19.55 -2.73 -3.95
C ILE A 137 -20.68 -1.98 -3.24
N ALA A 138 -21.53 -2.72 -2.53
CA ALA A 138 -22.66 -2.13 -1.81
C ALA A 138 -22.19 -1.31 -0.60
N GLU A 139 -21.29 -1.86 0.22
CA GLU A 139 -20.77 -1.22 1.43
C GLU A 139 -19.24 -1.21 1.43
N PRO A 140 -18.60 -0.23 0.75
CA PRO A 140 -17.12 -0.12 0.77
C PRO A 140 -16.58 0.06 2.19
N LYS A 141 -15.57 -0.72 2.54
CA LYS A 141 -14.93 -0.66 3.87
C LYS A 141 -13.56 -1.34 3.90
N ASN A 142 -12.76 -1.04 4.92
CA ASN A 142 -11.61 -1.85 5.27
C ASN A 142 -12.06 -3.01 6.15
N VAL A 143 -11.59 -4.21 5.84
CA VAL A 143 -11.94 -5.44 6.55
C VAL A 143 -10.69 -6.20 6.98
N ARG A 144 -10.80 -6.94 8.07
CA ARG A 144 -9.77 -7.90 8.47
C ARG A 144 -10.27 -9.32 8.23
N VAL A 145 -9.58 -10.03 7.37
CA VAL A 145 -10.04 -11.31 6.81
C VAL A 145 -9.02 -12.41 7.08
N PRO A 146 -9.45 -13.63 7.47
CA PRO A 146 -8.57 -14.80 7.50
C PRO A 146 -7.99 -15.08 6.11
N ILE A 147 -6.72 -15.47 6.06
CA ILE A 147 -6.07 -15.89 4.81
C ILE A 147 -6.72 -17.19 4.36
N GLY A 148 -7.04 -17.28 3.06
CA GLY A 148 -7.77 -18.41 2.47
C GLY A 148 -9.28 -18.19 2.32
N THR A 149 -9.86 -17.14 2.93
CA THR A 149 -11.25 -16.73 2.67
C THR A 149 -11.40 -16.36 1.20
N SER A 150 -12.49 -16.74 0.55
CA SER A 150 -12.75 -16.37 -0.84
C SER A 150 -13.07 -14.88 -0.98
N PHE A 151 -12.78 -14.28 -2.12
CA PHE A 151 -13.25 -12.92 -2.40
C PHE A 151 -14.78 -12.84 -2.42
N ALA A 152 -15.47 -13.92 -2.81
CA ALA A 152 -16.94 -13.99 -2.78
C ALA A 152 -17.48 -13.76 -1.35
N ASP A 153 -16.96 -14.48 -0.35
CA ASP A 153 -17.37 -14.32 1.05
C ASP A 153 -17.11 -12.90 1.56
N VAL A 154 -16.00 -12.30 1.14
CA VAL A 154 -15.66 -10.92 1.53
C VAL A 154 -16.61 -9.91 0.88
N VAL A 155 -16.98 -10.10 -0.38
CA VAL A 155 -17.97 -9.25 -1.05
C VAL A 155 -19.33 -9.40 -0.38
N GLU A 156 -19.75 -10.62 -0.05
CA GLU A 156 -21.00 -10.87 0.69
C GLU A 156 -21.00 -10.15 2.03
N PHE A 157 -19.90 -10.23 2.80
CA PHE A 157 -19.73 -9.48 4.05
C PHE A 157 -19.80 -7.96 3.87
N CYS A 158 -19.47 -7.46 2.70
CA CYS A 158 -19.58 -6.05 2.30
C CYS A 158 -20.94 -5.72 1.64
N GLY A 159 -21.98 -6.50 1.90
CA GLY A 159 -23.34 -6.26 1.41
C GLY A 159 -23.59 -6.73 -0.02
N GLY A 160 -22.63 -7.42 -0.64
CA GLY A 160 -22.72 -7.88 -2.02
C GLY A 160 -22.38 -6.80 -3.04
N PHE A 161 -22.73 -7.09 -4.29
CA PHE A 161 -22.69 -6.12 -5.37
C PHE A 161 -24.02 -5.38 -5.48
N LYS A 162 -23.98 -4.04 -5.59
CA LYS A 162 -25.17 -3.23 -5.89
C LYS A 162 -25.50 -3.16 -7.39
N GLU A 163 -24.53 -3.49 -8.22
CA GLU A 163 -24.66 -3.63 -9.68
C GLU A 163 -23.59 -4.63 -10.17
N ASP A 164 -23.84 -5.28 -11.32
CA ASP A 164 -22.90 -6.27 -11.86
C ASP A 164 -21.56 -5.64 -12.19
N PRO A 165 -20.45 -6.10 -11.60
CA PRO A 165 -19.13 -5.57 -11.89
C PRO A 165 -18.66 -6.05 -13.28
N VAL A 166 -18.14 -5.12 -14.07
CA VAL A 166 -17.49 -5.44 -15.35
C VAL A 166 -15.99 -5.69 -15.19
N LYS A 167 -15.42 -5.31 -14.05
CA LYS A 167 -14.02 -5.56 -13.72
C LYS A 167 -13.86 -5.72 -12.22
N ILE A 168 -13.19 -6.80 -11.82
CA ILE A 168 -12.79 -7.05 -10.43
C ILE A 168 -11.26 -7.15 -10.40
N ILE A 169 -10.64 -6.45 -9.45
CA ILE A 169 -9.19 -6.36 -9.32
C ILE A 169 -8.78 -6.78 -7.90
N ALA A 170 -7.86 -7.73 -7.81
CA ALA A 170 -7.16 -8.04 -6.58
C ALA A 170 -5.92 -7.14 -6.46
N GLY A 171 -5.93 -6.18 -5.54
CA GLY A 171 -4.96 -5.11 -5.41
C GLY A 171 -5.46 -3.76 -5.93
N GLY A 172 -4.56 -2.82 -6.16
CA GLY A 172 -4.88 -1.49 -6.67
C GLY A 172 -5.14 -1.44 -8.18
N PRO A 173 -5.75 -0.36 -8.68
CA PRO A 173 -6.12 -0.27 -10.10
C PRO A 173 -4.92 -0.14 -11.05
N MET A 174 -3.74 0.24 -10.53
CA MET A 174 -2.52 0.44 -11.34
C MET A 174 -1.67 -0.83 -11.42
N MET A 175 -1.50 -1.54 -10.30
CA MET A 175 -0.60 -2.70 -10.17
C MET A 175 -1.31 -4.00 -9.81
N GLY A 176 -2.61 -3.95 -9.50
CA GLY A 176 -3.41 -5.13 -9.16
C GLY A 176 -3.68 -6.02 -10.37
N MET A 177 -4.15 -7.21 -10.08
CA MET A 177 -4.47 -8.23 -11.08
C MET A 177 -5.99 -8.33 -11.27
N ALA A 178 -6.45 -8.22 -12.52
CA ALA A 178 -7.83 -8.50 -12.84
C ALA A 178 -8.13 -9.98 -12.62
N ILE A 179 -9.23 -10.27 -11.91
CA ILE A 179 -9.66 -11.64 -11.61
C ILE A 179 -10.98 -11.94 -12.33
N THR A 180 -11.11 -13.17 -12.81
CA THR A 180 -12.33 -13.68 -13.48
C THR A 180 -13.12 -14.60 -12.59
N ASP A 181 -12.49 -15.18 -11.55
CA ASP A 181 -13.13 -16.07 -10.60
C ASP A 181 -13.11 -15.40 -9.20
N ILE A 182 -14.27 -15.07 -8.70
CA ILE A 182 -14.45 -14.45 -7.38
C ILE A 182 -14.23 -15.45 -6.22
N ASN A 183 -14.18 -16.75 -6.49
CA ASN A 183 -13.87 -17.75 -5.49
C ASN A 183 -12.36 -17.86 -5.19
N TYR A 184 -11.56 -17.03 -5.83
CA TYR A 184 -10.12 -16.98 -5.57
C TYR A 184 -9.83 -16.65 -4.09
N PRO A 185 -8.94 -17.39 -3.41
CA PRO A 185 -8.67 -17.18 -1.99
C PRO A 185 -7.79 -15.98 -1.75
N ILE A 186 -8.04 -15.27 -0.66
CA ILE A 186 -7.19 -14.18 -0.18
C ILE A 186 -5.84 -14.74 0.28
N SER A 187 -4.79 -14.18 -0.25
CA SER A 187 -3.39 -14.50 0.08
C SER A 187 -2.77 -13.46 1.01
N LYS A 188 -1.55 -13.72 1.48
CA LYS A 188 -0.77 -12.78 2.30
C LYS A 188 -0.43 -11.47 1.58
N SER A 189 -0.41 -11.46 0.26
CA SER A 189 -0.05 -10.30 -0.56
C SER A 189 -1.23 -9.40 -0.94
N ASN A 190 -2.48 -9.86 -0.79
CA ASN A 190 -3.63 -9.05 -1.14
C ASN A 190 -3.87 -7.93 -0.13
N ASN A 191 -3.92 -6.68 -0.58
CA ASN A 191 -4.21 -5.51 0.23
C ASN A 191 -5.53 -4.80 -0.17
N ALA A 192 -6.10 -5.17 -1.32
CA ALA A 192 -7.40 -4.66 -1.75
C ALA A 192 -8.14 -5.65 -2.63
N LEU A 193 -9.47 -5.46 -2.68
CA LEU A 193 -10.38 -5.99 -3.67
C LEU A 193 -11.20 -4.82 -4.19
N LEU A 194 -11.12 -4.55 -5.48
CA LEU A 194 -11.84 -3.46 -6.14
C LEU A 194 -12.80 -4.03 -7.18
N ALA A 195 -14.06 -3.57 -7.13
CA ALA A 195 -15.08 -3.97 -8.12
C ALA A 195 -15.67 -2.73 -8.81
N PHE A 196 -15.48 -2.66 -10.12
CA PHE A 196 -15.87 -1.52 -10.93
C PHE A 196 -17.08 -1.82 -11.78
N SER A 197 -18.00 -0.86 -11.84
CA SER A 197 -19.16 -0.88 -12.73
C SER A 197 -18.77 -0.49 -14.17
N ALA A 198 -19.69 -0.68 -15.10
CA ALA A 198 -19.49 -0.26 -16.49
C ALA A 198 -19.27 1.26 -16.66
N LYS A 199 -19.70 2.07 -15.69
CA LYS A 199 -19.50 3.52 -15.70
C LYS A 199 -18.05 3.90 -15.41
N ASP A 200 -17.39 3.13 -14.51
CA ASP A 200 -16.05 3.44 -14.01
C ASP A 200 -14.96 2.71 -14.82
N ALA A 201 -15.23 1.48 -15.24
CA ALA A 201 -14.32 0.69 -16.05
C ALA A 201 -14.68 0.77 -17.53
N LYS A 202 -14.51 1.95 -18.13
CA LYS A 202 -14.73 2.13 -19.57
C LYS A 202 -13.76 1.26 -20.36
N ILE A 203 -14.30 0.37 -21.17
CA ILE A 203 -13.52 -0.42 -22.13
C ILE A 203 -13.37 0.43 -23.38
N PHE A 204 -12.16 0.93 -23.62
CA PHE A 204 -11.85 1.64 -24.85
C PHE A 204 -11.56 0.63 -25.97
N ARG A 205 -12.06 0.91 -27.17
CA ARG A 205 -11.67 0.15 -28.35
C ARG A 205 -10.23 0.43 -28.69
N GLU A 206 -9.42 -0.60 -28.82
CA GLU A 206 -8.06 -0.49 -29.30
C GLU A 206 -8.03 0.04 -30.74
N THR A 207 -7.11 0.94 -31.02
CA THR A 207 -6.86 1.51 -32.34
C THR A 207 -5.36 1.54 -32.59
N ASP A 208 -4.98 1.61 -33.87
CA ASP A 208 -3.59 1.75 -34.24
C ASP A 208 -2.98 3.05 -33.68
N CYS A 209 -1.70 3.00 -33.36
CA CYS A 209 -0.98 4.15 -32.83
C CYS A 209 -0.83 5.24 -33.93
N ILE A 210 -1.37 6.42 -33.66
CA ILE A 210 -1.26 7.59 -34.55
C ILE A 210 0.05 8.36 -34.37
N ARG A 211 0.97 7.89 -33.53
CA ARG A 211 2.32 8.45 -33.26
C ARG A 211 2.30 9.91 -32.77
N CYS A 212 1.28 10.33 -32.02
CA CYS A 212 1.16 11.72 -31.54
C CYS A 212 2.08 12.06 -30.34
N GLY A 213 2.79 11.10 -29.74
CA GLY A 213 3.73 11.32 -28.64
C GLY A 213 3.11 11.64 -27.26
N ARG A 214 1.78 11.70 -27.13
CA ARG A 214 1.12 12.07 -25.86
C ARG A 214 1.45 11.12 -24.71
N CYS A 215 1.58 9.82 -24.97
CA CYS A 215 1.96 8.84 -23.95
C CYS A 215 3.38 9.09 -23.42
N ALA A 216 4.33 9.38 -24.29
CA ALA A 216 5.70 9.73 -23.88
C ALA A 216 5.73 11.04 -23.08
N ALA A 217 5.00 12.07 -23.52
CA ALA A 217 4.91 13.35 -22.83
C ALA A 217 4.23 13.25 -21.45
N ALA A 218 3.27 12.31 -21.27
CA ALA A 218 2.57 12.10 -20.03
C ALA A 218 3.30 11.13 -19.07
N CYS A 219 4.33 10.41 -19.54
CA CYS A 219 5.02 9.41 -18.73
C CYS A 219 5.91 10.05 -17.65
N PRO A 220 5.67 9.84 -16.37
CA PRO A 220 6.50 10.38 -15.29
C PRO A 220 7.91 9.79 -15.27
N MET A 221 8.11 8.65 -15.94
CA MET A 221 9.40 7.95 -16.03
C MET A 221 10.16 8.29 -17.33
N SER A 222 9.63 9.19 -18.17
CA SER A 222 10.21 9.58 -19.47
C SER A 222 10.48 8.40 -20.41
N LEU A 223 9.64 7.38 -20.38
CA LEU A 223 9.72 6.24 -21.29
C LEU A 223 9.20 6.62 -22.69
N VAL A 224 9.85 6.08 -23.73
CA VAL A 224 9.48 6.29 -25.15
C VAL A 224 9.19 4.94 -25.83
#